data_47de3d7e5245888be9829d8e8745f291
#
_entry.id   47de3d7e5245888be9829d8e8745f291
#
_cell.length_a   1.000
_cell.length_b   1.000
_cell.length_c   1.000
_cell.angle_alpha   90.00
_cell.angle_beta   90.00
_cell.angle_gamma   90.00
#
_symmetry.space_group_name_H-M   'P 1'
#
loop_
_entity.id
_entity.type
_entity.pdbx_description
1 polymer ?
#
loop_
_entity_poly.entity_id
_entity_poly.type
_entity_poly.pdbx_seq_one_letter_code
_entity_poly.pdbx_strand_id
1 'polypeptide(L)'
;MVLRLNKKAAFELSIGTIVILVLAMSMLILGLILIRTIFTGAKYNVETMNKKVEAEINKLFVEDQKAVLYLPNRLAEIKQGKEFGLGFGIQNNIATQKFRWQVQIADDQIRRKCGASEKEAEDWMTTGSSGSVEIASGQKYLDLIRFNIPEGSVNDISTCIIRYKLVIKQEDGSAFTTEPFDVDVN
;
A
#
# COMPACT_ATOMS: atom_id res chain seq x y z
N MET A 1 53.56 25.75 -43.68
CA MET A 1 52.58 24.74 -44.18
C MET A 1 51.25 25.02 -43.55
N VAL A 2 50.36 25.72 -44.28
CA VAL A 2 49.04 26.15 -43.74
C VAL A 2 48.04 25.05 -44.08
N LEU A 3 47.54 24.35 -43.07
CA LEU A 3 46.45 23.37 -43.16
C LEU A 3 45.16 24.10 -43.54
N ARG A 4 44.71 24.01 -44.79
CA ARG A 4 43.39 24.44 -45.20
C ARG A 4 42.35 23.48 -44.64
N LEU A 5 41.73 23.86 -43.51
CA LEU A 5 40.57 23.21 -43.00
C LEU A 5 39.45 23.23 -44.04
N ASN A 6 39.00 22.09 -44.45
CA ASN A 6 37.98 21.91 -45.46
C ASN A 6 36.60 22.36 -44.91
N LYS A 7 36.19 23.57 -45.19
CA LYS A 7 34.94 24.18 -44.66
C LYS A 7 33.67 23.38 -45.03
N LYS A 8 33.73 22.55 -46.07
CA LYS A 8 32.60 21.70 -46.47
C LYS A 8 32.40 20.52 -45.50
N ALA A 9 33.49 19.89 -45.06
CA ALA A 9 33.42 18.80 -44.11
C ALA A 9 32.90 19.25 -42.70
N ALA A 10 33.22 20.48 -42.28
CA ALA A 10 32.71 21.06 -41.04
C ALA A 10 31.20 21.38 -41.13
N PHE A 11 30.69 21.70 -42.30
CA PHE A 11 29.26 21.98 -42.48
C PHE A 11 28.42 20.69 -42.52
N GLU A 12 28.92 19.62 -43.14
CA GLU A 12 28.25 18.30 -43.16
C GLU A 12 28.20 17.68 -41.80
N LEU A 13 29.28 17.78 -41.02
CA LEU A 13 29.29 17.34 -39.60
C LEU A 13 28.28 18.13 -38.75
N SER A 14 28.11 19.41 -39.04
CA SER A 14 27.16 20.29 -38.32
C SER A 14 25.69 19.89 -38.55
N ILE A 15 25.30 19.56 -39.76
CA ILE A 15 23.91 19.17 -40.10
C ILE A 15 23.58 17.80 -39.45
N GLY A 16 24.50 16.82 -39.56
CA GLY A 16 24.31 15.52 -38.96
C GLY A 16 24.19 15.60 -37.44
N THR A 17 25.00 16.42 -36.78
CA THR A 17 24.95 16.66 -35.36
C THR A 17 23.64 17.31 -34.92
N ILE A 18 23.13 18.28 -35.69
CA ILE A 18 21.85 18.93 -35.40
C ILE A 18 20.69 17.92 -35.49
N VAL A 19 20.66 17.08 -36.50
CA VAL A 19 19.64 16.05 -36.67
C VAL A 19 19.64 15.07 -35.53
N ILE A 20 20.84 14.57 -35.09
CA ILE A 20 20.98 13.67 -33.96
C ILE A 20 20.50 14.34 -32.66
N LEU A 21 20.85 15.61 -32.43
CA LEU A 21 20.39 16.35 -31.24
C LEU A 21 18.87 16.52 -31.24
N VAL A 22 18.25 16.85 -32.38
CA VAL A 22 16.79 16.97 -32.44
C VAL A 22 16.10 15.65 -32.19
N LEU A 23 16.62 14.54 -32.75
CA LEU A 23 16.10 13.20 -32.50
C LEU A 23 16.27 12.79 -31.03
N ALA A 24 17.43 13.04 -30.45
CA ALA A 24 17.69 12.75 -29.05
C ALA A 24 16.76 13.54 -28.11
N MET A 25 16.56 14.84 -28.37
CA MET A 25 15.62 15.67 -27.60
C MET A 25 14.18 15.20 -27.73
N SER A 26 13.75 14.82 -28.94
CA SER A 26 12.38 14.35 -29.16
C SER A 26 12.14 13.00 -28.44
N MET A 27 13.10 12.07 -28.46
CA MET A 27 13.02 10.81 -27.70
C MET A 27 13.00 11.05 -26.20
N LEU A 28 13.80 11.99 -25.70
CA LEU A 28 13.83 12.35 -24.28
C LEU A 28 12.49 12.95 -23.82
N ILE A 29 11.90 13.85 -24.61
CA ILE A 29 10.59 14.43 -24.32
C ILE A 29 9.49 13.36 -24.33
N LEU A 30 9.48 12.48 -25.34
CA LEU A 30 8.53 11.36 -25.39
C LEU A 30 8.69 10.41 -24.22
N GLY A 31 9.92 10.10 -23.82
CA GLY A 31 10.22 9.30 -22.63
C GLY A 31 9.70 9.93 -21.34
N LEU A 32 9.91 11.23 -21.16
CA LEU A 32 9.39 11.97 -19.99
C LEU A 32 7.86 12.03 -19.97
N ILE A 33 7.21 12.21 -21.12
CA ILE A 33 5.75 12.18 -21.23
C ILE A 33 5.22 10.81 -20.86
N LEU A 34 5.84 9.73 -21.36
CA LEU A 34 5.45 8.35 -21.04
C LEU A 34 5.58 8.06 -19.54
N ILE A 35 6.73 8.41 -18.95
CA ILE A 35 6.96 8.26 -17.51
C ILE A 35 5.91 9.04 -16.73
N ARG A 36 5.68 10.31 -17.07
CA ARG A 36 4.67 11.14 -16.40
C ARG A 36 3.27 10.53 -16.51
N THR A 37 2.90 10.00 -17.68
CA THR A 37 1.59 9.37 -17.90
C THR A 37 1.41 8.12 -17.04
N ILE A 38 2.44 7.27 -16.93
CA ILE A 38 2.42 6.07 -16.08
C ILE A 38 2.27 6.45 -14.60
N PHE A 39 3.09 7.41 -14.12
CA PHE A 39 3.03 7.83 -12.71
C PHE A 39 1.74 8.59 -12.38
N THR A 40 1.21 9.39 -13.29
CA THR A 40 -0.07 10.10 -13.08
C THR A 40 -1.24 9.10 -13.06
N GLY A 41 -1.22 8.10 -13.94
CA GLY A 41 -2.23 7.04 -13.96
C GLY A 41 -2.21 6.18 -12.69
N ALA A 42 -1.02 5.81 -12.23
CA ALA A 42 -0.84 5.06 -10.98
C ALA A 42 -1.31 5.86 -9.75
N LYS A 43 -0.96 7.15 -9.68
CA LYS A 43 -1.40 8.05 -8.60
C LYS A 43 -2.91 8.24 -8.59
N TYR A 44 -3.53 8.44 -9.75
CA TYR A 44 -4.98 8.57 -9.87
C TYR A 44 -5.71 7.30 -9.44
N ASN A 45 -5.22 6.12 -9.81
CA ASN A 45 -5.79 4.84 -9.39
C ASN A 45 -5.71 4.63 -7.88
N VAL A 46 -4.60 5.01 -7.26
CA VAL A 46 -4.41 4.93 -5.80
C VAL A 46 -5.33 5.89 -5.06
N GLU A 47 -5.44 7.15 -5.53
CA GLU A 47 -6.34 8.14 -4.92
C GLU A 47 -7.82 7.77 -5.07
N THR A 48 -8.21 7.23 -6.23
CA THR A 48 -9.60 6.81 -6.48
C THR A 48 -9.96 5.58 -5.66
N MET A 49 -9.03 4.64 -5.50
CA MET A 49 -9.24 3.45 -4.66
C MET A 49 -9.36 3.84 -3.19
N ASN A 50 -8.53 4.78 -2.70
CA ASN A 50 -8.61 5.30 -1.34
C ASN A 50 -9.95 5.98 -1.06
N LYS A 51 -10.47 6.81 -1.96
CA LYS A 51 -11.77 7.49 -1.80
C LYS A 51 -12.95 6.51 -1.77
N LYS A 52 -12.92 5.45 -2.59
CA LYS A 52 -13.96 4.42 -2.55
C LYS A 52 -13.91 3.64 -1.24
N VAL A 53 -12.73 3.20 -0.83
CA VAL A 53 -12.54 2.50 0.45
C VAL A 53 -12.95 3.38 1.61
N GLU A 54 -12.56 4.65 1.62
CA GLU A 54 -12.98 5.63 2.61
C GLU A 54 -14.51 5.77 2.70
N ALA A 55 -15.20 5.91 1.55
CA ALA A 55 -16.64 5.99 1.50
C ALA A 55 -17.34 4.72 2.04
N GLU A 56 -16.80 3.55 1.71
CA GLU A 56 -17.34 2.28 2.21
C GLU A 56 -17.07 2.09 3.71
N ILE A 57 -15.87 2.43 4.19
CA ILE A 57 -15.55 2.39 5.63
C ILE A 57 -16.49 3.33 6.40
N ASN A 58 -16.75 4.54 5.88
CA ASN A 58 -17.66 5.48 6.52
C ASN A 58 -19.10 4.96 6.65
N LYS A 59 -19.55 4.15 5.70
CA LYS A 59 -20.88 3.50 5.75
C LYS A 59 -20.93 2.37 6.79
N LEU A 60 -19.79 1.74 7.10
CA LEU A 60 -19.73 0.67 8.09
C LEU A 60 -19.84 1.18 9.52
N PHE A 61 -19.52 2.48 9.76
CA PHE A 61 -19.72 3.07 11.08
C PHE A 61 -21.21 3.25 11.37
N VAL A 62 -21.77 2.30 12.06
CA VAL A 62 -23.08 2.41 12.70
C VAL A 62 -22.91 3.07 14.08
N GLU A 63 -23.98 3.61 14.67
CA GLU A 63 -23.95 4.19 16.03
C GLU A 63 -23.23 3.25 17.00
N ASP A 64 -22.27 3.80 17.78
CA ASP A 64 -21.46 3.12 18.81
C ASP A 64 -20.32 2.21 18.34
N GLN A 65 -20.05 2.06 17.06
CA GLN A 65 -18.85 1.32 16.63
C GLN A 65 -17.57 2.14 16.87
N LYS A 66 -16.65 1.53 17.63
CA LYS A 66 -15.34 2.14 17.96
C LYS A 66 -14.32 1.98 16.85
N ALA A 67 -14.39 0.85 16.14
CA ALA A 67 -13.55 0.59 14.97
C ALA A 67 -14.28 -0.30 13.97
N VAL A 68 -13.89 -0.19 12.71
CA VAL A 68 -14.41 -1.00 11.59
C VAL A 68 -13.28 -1.46 10.70
N LEU A 69 -13.43 -2.66 10.14
CA LEU A 69 -12.59 -3.22 9.09
C LEU A 69 -13.41 -3.33 7.80
N TYR A 70 -12.88 -2.83 6.70
CA TYR A 70 -13.50 -3.01 5.39
C TYR A 70 -13.09 -4.36 4.79
N LEU A 71 -13.76 -5.39 5.26
CA LEU A 71 -13.60 -6.76 4.81
C LEU A 71 -14.96 -7.46 4.72
N PRO A 72 -15.34 -7.97 3.55
CA PRO A 72 -16.47 -8.87 3.45
C PRO A 72 -16.22 -10.11 4.33
N ASN A 73 -17.18 -10.45 5.18
CA ASN A 73 -17.09 -11.62 6.06
C ASN A 73 -15.85 -11.69 6.97
N ARG A 74 -15.14 -10.56 7.16
CA ARG A 74 -13.86 -10.50 7.90
C ARG A 74 -12.76 -11.39 7.32
N LEU A 75 -12.82 -11.71 6.04
CA LEU A 75 -11.86 -12.55 5.32
C LEU A 75 -11.20 -11.75 4.20
N ALA A 76 -9.87 -11.65 4.22
CA ALA A 76 -9.06 -11.10 3.15
C ALA A 76 -8.49 -12.23 2.29
N GLU A 77 -8.94 -12.35 1.07
CA GLU A 77 -8.35 -13.28 0.09
C GLU A 77 -7.18 -12.60 -0.62
N ILE A 78 -5.97 -13.06 -0.35
CA ILE A 78 -4.73 -12.46 -0.86
C ILE A 78 -3.97 -13.46 -1.73
N LYS A 79 -3.74 -13.08 -2.98
CA LYS A 79 -2.91 -13.85 -3.89
C LYS A 79 -1.43 -13.56 -3.64
N GLN A 80 -0.60 -14.59 -3.60
CA GLN A 80 0.86 -14.45 -3.56
C GLN A 80 1.37 -13.61 -4.74
N GLY A 81 2.37 -12.77 -4.53
CA GLY A 81 2.91 -11.85 -5.52
C GLY A 81 2.00 -10.65 -5.85
N LYS A 82 0.90 -10.44 -5.10
CA LYS A 82 0.01 -9.29 -5.28
C LYS A 82 -0.08 -8.47 -4.00
N GLU A 83 -0.14 -7.15 -4.19
CA GLU A 83 -0.44 -6.24 -3.08
C GLU A 83 -1.95 -6.26 -2.77
N PHE A 84 -2.27 -6.26 -1.49
CA PHE A 84 -3.63 -6.15 -0.98
C PHE A 84 -3.70 -5.05 0.09
N GLY A 85 -4.74 -4.21 0.02
CA GLY A 85 -4.99 -3.14 0.99
C GLY A 85 -6.25 -3.41 1.80
N LEU A 86 -6.08 -3.58 3.12
CA LEU A 86 -7.16 -3.69 4.08
C LEU A 86 -7.45 -2.31 4.69
N GLY A 87 -8.61 -1.75 4.40
CA GLY A 87 -9.06 -0.50 5.00
C GLY A 87 -9.57 -0.71 6.42
N PHE A 88 -9.20 0.20 7.33
CA PHE A 88 -9.77 0.25 8.66
C PHE A 88 -10.10 1.68 9.08
N GLY A 89 -10.98 1.81 10.05
CA GLY A 89 -11.34 3.10 10.64
C GLY A 89 -11.44 3.03 12.15
N ILE A 90 -11.10 4.13 12.81
CA ILE A 90 -11.24 4.34 14.25
C ILE A 90 -12.16 5.55 14.46
N GLN A 91 -13.20 5.42 15.28
CA GLN A 91 -14.08 6.52 15.67
C GLN A 91 -13.86 6.88 17.13
N ASN A 92 -13.60 8.15 17.40
CA ASN A 92 -13.47 8.66 18.76
C ASN A 92 -14.78 9.27 19.23
N ASN A 93 -15.51 8.55 20.10
CA ASN A 93 -16.75 9.02 20.73
C ASN A 93 -16.54 9.60 22.14
N ILE A 94 -15.27 9.80 22.54
CA ILE A 94 -14.89 10.35 23.86
C ILE A 94 -14.07 11.64 23.66
N ALA A 95 -13.42 12.15 24.68
CA ALA A 95 -12.60 13.36 24.58
C ALA A 95 -11.44 13.17 23.58
N THR A 96 -10.99 14.28 23.00
CA THR A 96 -9.79 14.29 22.13
C THR A 96 -8.62 13.61 22.81
N GLN A 97 -8.06 12.60 22.18
CA GLN A 97 -6.93 11.83 22.71
C GLN A 97 -6.17 11.10 21.62
N LYS A 98 -5.00 10.58 22.00
CA LYS A 98 -4.14 9.79 21.14
C LYS A 98 -4.52 8.32 21.18
N PHE A 99 -4.70 7.73 19.99
CA PHE A 99 -4.89 6.29 19.81
C PHE A 99 -3.62 5.68 19.23
N ARG A 100 -3.35 4.43 19.62
CA ARG A 100 -2.29 3.61 19.05
C ARG A 100 -2.90 2.31 18.57
N TRP A 101 -2.50 1.87 17.39
CA TRP A 101 -2.93 0.57 16.88
C TRP A 101 -1.75 -0.29 16.54
N GLN A 102 -1.99 -1.59 16.60
CA GLN A 102 -1.06 -2.63 16.19
C GLN A 102 -1.83 -3.83 15.68
N VAL A 103 -1.43 -4.34 14.52
CA VAL A 103 -1.88 -5.63 14.02
C VAL A 103 -0.99 -6.71 14.62
N GLN A 104 -1.60 -7.71 15.18
CA GLN A 104 -0.92 -8.84 15.81
C GLN A 104 -1.47 -10.14 15.23
N ILE A 105 -0.60 -11.13 15.13
CA ILE A 105 -1.01 -12.50 14.80
C ILE A 105 -1.74 -13.09 16.01
N ALA A 106 -2.84 -13.79 15.72
CA ALA A 106 -3.65 -14.47 16.71
C ALA A 106 -3.77 -15.97 16.40
N ASP A 107 -2.84 -16.53 15.62
CA ASP A 107 -2.79 -17.93 15.22
C ASP A 107 -1.44 -18.53 15.63
N ASP A 108 -1.47 -19.55 16.46
CA ASP A 108 -0.29 -20.30 16.95
C ASP A 108 0.12 -21.46 16.01
N GLN A 109 -0.66 -21.72 14.96
CA GLN A 109 -0.50 -22.88 14.09
C GLN A 109 -0.05 -22.54 12.67
N ILE A 110 0.42 -21.31 12.42
CA ILE A 110 0.81 -20.80 11.10
C ILE A 110 1.80 -21.75 10.43
N ARG A 111 2.86 -22.16 11.13
CA ARG A 111 3.89 -23.04 10.58
C ARG A 111 3.34 -24.36 10.07
N ARG A 112 2.34 -24.92 10.77
CA ARG A 112 1.74 -26.21 10.41
C ARG A 112 0.74 -26.06 9.26
N LYS A 113 -0.01 -24.95 9.21
CA LYS A 113 -1.04 -24.70 8.20
C LYS A 113 -0.46 -24.16 6.91
N CYS A 114 0.49 -23.25 7.02
CA CYS A 114 0.99 -22.44 5.91
C CYS A 114 2.45 -22.71 5.52
N GLY A 115 3.19 -23.39 6.40
CA GLY A 115 4.64 -23.55 6.23
C GLY A 115 5.47 -22.30 6.59
N ALA A 116 4.84 -21.16 6.78
CA ALA A 116 5.48 -19.91 7.15
C ALA A 116 5.66 -19.77 8.67
N SER A 117 6.64 -18.98 9.10
CA SER A 117 6.81 -18.59 10.51
C SER A 117 5.94 -17.39 10.85
N GLU A 118 5.71 -17.16 12.15
CA GLU A 118 5.03 -15.93 12.62
C GLU A 118 5.72 -14.66 12.12
N LYS A 119 7.06 -14.64 12.17
CA LYS A 119 7.84 -13.49 11.70
C LYS A 119 7.65 -13.23 10.20
N GLU A 120 7.65 -14.26 9.37
CA GLU A 120 7.36 -14.11 7.94
C GLU A 120 5.94 -13.57 7.72
N ALA A 121 4.96 -14.06 8.48
CA ALA A 121 3.59 -13.56 8.38
C ALA A 121 3.44 -12.10 8.90
N GLU A 122 4.26 -11.67 9.86
CA GLU A 122 4.37 -10.26 10.26
C GLU A 122 5.02 -9.41 9.15
N ASP A 123 6.08 -9.90 8.53
CA ASP A 123 6.82 -9.20 7.46
C ASP A 123 5.98 -9.03 6.17
N TRP A 124 4.91 -9.82 5.99
CA TRP A 124 3.96 -9.63 4.89
C TRP A 124 3.18 -8.32 4.99
N MET A 125 3.09 -7.74 6.17
CA MET A 125 2.48 -6.42 6.38
C MET A 125 3.52 -5.33 6.11
N THR A 126 3.49 -4.74 4.92
CA THR A 126 4.50 -3.77 4.48
C THR A 126 4.29 -2.37 5.07
N THR A 127 3.04 -1.97 5.28
CA THR A 127 2.70 -0.67 5.89
C THR A 127 1.38 -0.76 6.66
N GLY A 128 1.18 0.16 7.60
CA GLY A 128 -0.09 0.32 8.33
C GLY A 128 -0.32 -0.72 9.42
N SER A 129 0.62 -1.66 9.65
CA SER A 129 0.50 -2.67 10.72
C SER A 129 0.53 -2.09 12.12
N SER A 130 1.10 -0.89 12.29
CA SER A 130 1.11 -0.16 13.56
C SER A 130 1.17 1.34 13.32
N GLY A 131 0.68 2.10 14.28
CA GLY A 131 0.74 3.55 14.22
C GLY A 131 0.11 4.24 15.42
N SER A 132 0.10 5.56 15.37
CA SER A 132 -0.57 6.39 16.37
C SER A 132 -1.10 7.67 15.73
N VAL A 133 -2.27 8.11 16.20
CA VAL A 133 -2.93 9.32 15.73
C VAL A 133 -3.70 9.97 16.87
N GLU A 134 -3.73 11.29 16.89
CA GLU A 134 -4.64 12.05 17.74
C GLU A 134 -5.97 12.26 17.01
N ILE A 135 -7.07 11.86 17.62
CA ILE A 135 -8.41 11.96 17.04
C ILE A 135 -9.24 12.87 17.95
N ALA A 136 -9.78 13.94 17.38
CA ALA A 136 -10.70 14.82 18.09
C ALA A 136 -12.01 14.11 18.43
N SER A 137 -12.69 14.59 19.47
CA SER A 137 -14.01 14.05 19.86
C SER A 137 -15.00 14.08 18.68
N GLY A 138 -15.69 12.98 18.45
CA GLY A 138 -16.64 12.81 17.35
C GLY A 138 -16.02 12.61 15.96
N GLN A 139 -14.71 12.65 15.84
CA GLN A 139 -14.02 12.48 14.55
C GLN A 139 -13.62 11.03 14.30
N LYS A 140 -13.37 10.73 13.01
CA LYS A 140 -12.91 9.42 12.52
C LYS A 140 -11.51 9.54 11.93
N TYR A 141 -10.74 8.49 12.08
CA TYR A 141 -9.47 8.28 11.38
C TYR A 141 -9.57 7.04 10.51
N LEU A 142 -9.09 7.13 9.28
CA LEU A 142 -9.11 6.05 8.31
C LEU A 142 -7.70 5.80 7.82
N ASP A 143 -7.33 4.52 7.69
CA ASP A 143 -6.01 4.11 7.20
C ASP A 143 -6.07 2.74 6.51
N LEU A 144 -4.96 2.33 5.91
CA LEU A 144 -4.79 1.09 5.16
C LEU A 144 -3.65 0.25 5.72
N ILE A 145 -3.95 -1.01 6.01
CA ILE A 145 -2.94 -2.03 6.24
C ILE A 145 -2.63 -2.67 4.88
N ARG A 146 -1.38 -2.64 4.45
CA ARG A 146 -0.95 -3.22 3.17
C ARG A 146 -0.24 -4.54 3.39
N PHE A 147 -0.66 -5.53 2.66
CA PHE A 147 -0.05 -6.84 2.59
C PHE A 147 0.65 -7.02 1.24
N ASN A 148 1.83 -7.61 1.28
CA ASN A 148 2.55 -8.11 0.12
C ASN A 148 3.15 -9.46 0.49
N ILE A 149 2.54 -10.53 0.01
CA ILE A 149 2.97 -11.91 0.28
C ILE A 149 3.81 -12.36 -0.91
N PRO A 150 5.12 -12.60 -0.75
CA PRO A 150 5.98 -13.05 -1.84
C PRO A 150 5.52 -14.39 -2.42
N GLU A 151 5.73 -14.60 -3.72
CA GLU A 151 5.47 -15.89 -4.37
C GLU A 151 6.30 -17.00 -3.70
N GLY A 152 5.68 -18.14 -3.46
CA GLY A 152 6.33 -19.29 -2.81
C GLY A 152 6.47 -19.17 -1.29
N SER A 153 5.88 -18.15 -0.65
CA SER A 153 5.89 -18.00 0.82
C SER A 153 5.03 -19.02 1.53
N VAL A 154 4.05 -19.57 0.84
CA VAL A 154 3.13 -20.59 1.37
C VAL A 154 3.23 -21.83 0.49
N ASN A 155 3.32 -23.00 1.13
CA ASN A 155 3.32 -24.26 0.39
C ASN A 155 1.98 -24.47 -0.31
N ASP A 156 2.00 -25.01 -1.54
CA ASP A 156 0.83 -25.28 -2.42
C ASP A 156 -0.21 -26.26 -1.82
N ILE A 157 -0.12 -26.58 -0.54
CA ILE A 157 -0.97 -27.57 0.13
C ILE A 157 -2.06 -26.84 0.90
N SER A 158 -3.20 -26.65 0.25
CA SER A 158 -4.50 -26.29 0.83
C SER A 158 -4.55 -25.04 1.74
N THR A 159 -5.43 -24.12 1.38
CA THR A 159 -5.91 -22.95 2.16
C THR A 159 -5.09 -22.57 3.40
N CYS A 160 -4.18 -21.62 3.21
CA CYS A 160 -3.46 -21.01 4.31
C CYS A 160 -4.29 -19.85 4.89
N ILE A 161 -5.07 -20.14 5.93
CA ILE A 161 -5.85 -19.11 6.63
C ILE A 161 -5.13 -18.76 7.94
N ILE A 162 -4.72 -17.50 8.05
CA ILE A 162 -4.06 -16.96 9.24
C ILE A 162 -4.98 -15.95 9.91
N ARG A 163 -5.15 -16.08 11.21
CA ARG A 163 -5.90 -15.11 12.00
C ARG A 163 -5.03 -13.99 12.52
N TYR A 164 -5.44 -12.77 12.24
CA TYR A 164 -4.87 -11.53 12.75
C TYR A 164 -5.88 -10.81 13.65
N LYS A 165 -5.40 -9.87 14.43
CA LYS A 165 -6.23 -8.95 15.22
C LYS A 165 -5.66 -7.53 15.13
N LEU A 166 -6.49 -6.57 14.85
CA LEU A 166 -6.19 -5.14 14.98
C LEU A 166 -6.50 -4.73 16.44
N VAL A 167 -5.47 -4.46 17.21
CA VAL A 167 -5.58 -4.02 18.61
C VAL A 167 -5.44 -2.50 18.64
N ILE A 168 -6.44 -1.81 19.16
CA ILE A 168 -6.44 -0.36 19.32
C ILE A 168 -6.44 -0.04 20.81
N LYS A 169 -5.50 0.83 21.22
CA LYS A 169 -5.32 1.28 22.60
C LYS A 169 -5.47 2.79 22.69
N GLN A 170 -5.94 3.25 23.85
CA GLN A 170 -5.98 4.65 24.21
C GLN A 170 -4.60 5.16 24.63
N GLU A 171 -4.49 6.47 24.89
CA GLU A 171 -3.23 7.12 25.27
C GLU A 171 -2.65 6.54 26.56
N ASP A 172 -3.48 6.20 27.53
CA ASP A 172 -3.11 5.59 28.82
C ASP A 172 -2.68 4.11 28.69
N GLY A 173 -2.76 3.52 27.49
CA GLY A 173 -2.44 2.12 27.22
C GLY A 173 -3.60 1.15 27.45
N SER A 174 -4.75 1.62 27.94
CA SER A 174 -5.94 0.79 28.07
C SER A 174 -6.47 0.32 26.72
N ALA A 175 -7.10 -0.86 26.68
CA ALA A 175 -7.70 -1.39 25.46
C ALA A 175 -8.91 -0.56 25.05
N PHE A 176 -8.93 -0.04 23.82
CA PHE A 176 -10.08 0.63 23.25
C PHE A 176 -11.01 -0.35 22.54
N THR A 177 -10.47 -1.12 21.62
CA THR A 177 -11.16 -2.22 20.94
C THR A 177 -10.16 -3.18 20.29
N THR A 178 -10.64 -4.37 19.91
CA THR A 178 -9.86 -5.36 19.16
C THR A 178 -10.76 -5.97 18.09
N GLU A 179 -10.32 -5.88 16.82
CA GLU A 179 -11.05 -6.39 15.68
C GLU A 179 -10.28 -7.56 15.05
N PRO A 180 -10.80 -8.79 15.14
CA PRO A 180 -10.20 -9.95 14.49
C PRO A 180 -10.55 -9.99 13.00
N PHE A 181 -9.63 -10.50 12.19
CA PHE A 181 -9.84 -10.80 10.77
C PHE A 181 -8.96 -11.96 10.32
N ASP A 182 -9.38 -12.64 9.28
CA ASP A 182 -8.66 -13.75 8.71
C ASP A 182 -8.07 -13.36 7.35
N VAL A 183 -6.88 -13.88 7.06
CA VAL A 183 -6.19 -13.72 5.78
C VAL A 183 -6.06 -15.10 5.16
N ASP A 184 -6.68 -15.31 4.01
CA ASP A 184 -6.58 -16.52 3.19
C ASP A 184 -5.56 -16.26 2.08
N VAL A 185 -4.47 -17.00 2.09
CA VAL A 185 -3.36 -16.88 1.14
C VAL A 185 -3.51 -17.93 0.04
N ASN A 186 -3.70 -17.47 -1.19
CA ASN A 186 -3.92 -18.29 -2.39
C ASN A 186 -2.71 -18.24 -3.35
#